data_98257249f0626defa354d891e289b7dc
#
_entry.id   98257249f0626defa354d891e289b7dc
#
_cell.length_a   1.000
_cell.length_b   1.000
_cell.length_c   1.000
_cell.angle_alpha   90.00
_cell.angle_beta   90.00
_cell.angle_gamma   90.00
#
_symmetry.space_group_name_H-M   'P 1'
#
loop_
_entity.id
_entity.type
_entity.pdbx_description
1 polymer ?
#
loop_
_entity_poly.entity_id
_entity_poly.type
_entity_poly.pdbx_seq_one_letter_code
_entity_poly.pdbx_strand_id
1 'polypeptide(L)'
;IDVVVIEPGGIRTEWSGIAADHLEETAEGSAYASQIKAVANSMRSESTNKRQSPPSVIADTVEKIVTARKPRTRYVVGFAAKPLVTLRRLLPDRAFDRVISAALGVRR
;
A
#
# COMPACT_ATOMS: atom_id res chain seq x y z
N ILE A 1 -5.75 14.19 25.64
CA ILE A 1 -6.22 13.71 24.34
C ILE A 1 -5.13 12.80 23.77
N ASP A 2 -5.46 11.56 23.46
CA ASP A 2 -4.56 10.63 22.78
C ASP A 2 -4.70 10.77 21.27
N VAL A 3 -3.58 10.94 20.59
CA VAL A 3 -3.52 10.96 19.12
C VAL A 3 -2.91 9.65 18.66
N VAL A 4 -3.63 8.93 17.80
CA VAL A 4 -3.23 7.63 17.28
C VAL A 4 -3.19 7.65 15.77
N VAL A 5 -2.11 7.14 15.19
CA VAL A 5 -1.93 6.99 13.74
C VAL A 5 -2.14 5.54 13.35
N ILE A 6 -3.03 5.30 12.40
CA ILE A 6 -3.19 4.00 11.74
C ILE A 6 -2.46 4.07 10.40
N GLU A 7 -1.58 3.12 10.15
CA GLU A 7 -0.78 3.00 8.93
C GLU A 7 -1.25 1.75 8.17
N PRO A 8 -2.25 1.88 7.27
CA PRO A 8 -2.76 0.74 6.53
C PRO A 8 -1.80 0.32 5.41
N GLY A 9 -1.65 -1.00 5.24
CA GLY A 9 -1.06 -1.60 4.06
C GLY A 9 -2.11 -1.83 2.97
N GLY A 10 -1.96 -2.92 2.21
CA GLY A 10 -2.94 -3.29 1.18
C GLY A 10 -4.29 -3.66 1.78
N ILE A 11 -5.27 -2.81 1.56
CA ILE A 11 -6.67 -3.02 1.95
C ILE A 11 -7.52 -3.17 0.69
N ARG A 12 -8.32 -4.22 0.61
CA ARG A 12 -9.17 -4.52 -0.54
C ARG A 12 -10.35 -3.55 -0.60
N THR A 13 -10.27 -2.62 -1.53
CA THR A 13 -11.29 -1.62 -1.84
C THR A 13 -11.30 -1.38 -3.36
N GLU A 14 -12.28 -0.66 -3.87
CA GLU A 14 -12.34 -0.23 -5.27
C GLU A 14 -11.28 0.82 -5.62
N TRP A 15 -10.64 1.41 -4.62
CA TRP A 15 -9.66 2.48 -4.81
C TRP A 15 -8.53 2.10 -5.78
N SER A 16 -8.05 0.86 -5.74
CA SER A 16 -6.95 0.40 -6.60
C SER A 16 -7.30 0.47 -8.08
N GLY A 17 -8.55 0.10 -8.44
CA GLY A 17 -9.04 0.20 -9.81
C GLY A 17 -9.17 1.64 -10.27
N ILE A 18 -9.83 2.47 -9.47
CA ILE A 18 -10.01 3.90 -9.75
C ILE A 18 -8.67 4.61 -9.90
N ALA A 19 -7.73 4.35 -8.99
CA ALA A 19 -6.39 4.94 -9.05
C ALA A 19 -5.60 4.48 -10.28
N ALA A 20 -5.75 3.22 -10.71
CA ALA A 20 -5.12 2.71 -11.91
C ALA A 20 -5.67 3.38 -13.18
N ASP A 21 -6.99 3.62 -13.25
CA ASP A 21 -7.63 4.31 -14.37
C ASP A 21 -7.13 5.74 -14.49
N HIS A 22 -7.16 6.51 -13.40
CA HIS A 22 -6.63 7.88 -13.39
C HIS A 22 -5.13 7.96 -13.71
N LEU A 23 -4.35 6.97 -13.25
CA LEU A 23 -2.93 6.91 -13.53
C LEU A 23 -2.66 6.72 -15.04
N GLU A 24 -3.45 5.89 -15.72
CA GLU A 24 -3.34 5.66 -17.16
C GLU A 24 -3.82 6.89 -17.95
N GLU A 25 -4.92 7.53 -17.58
CA GLU A 25 -5.42 8.75 -18.22
C GLU A 25 -4.36 9.86 -18.23
N THR A 26 -3.61 10.02 -17.12
CA THR A 26 -2.56 11.04 -17.00
C THR A 26 -1.27 10.68 -17.71
N ALA A 27 -1.15 9.46 -18.22
CA ALA A 27 0.07 8.93 -18.84
C ALA A 27 0.17 9.15 -20.35
N GLU A 28 -0.91 9.55 -21.01
CA GLU A 28 -0.93 9.76 -22.45
C GLU A 28 0.14 10.77 -22.89
N GLY A 29 1.03 10.34 -23.79
CA GLY A 29 2.16 11.15 -24.26
C GLY A 29 3.33 11.31 -23.26
N SER A 30 3.27 10.66 -22.10
CA SER A 30 4.34 10.72 -21.10
C SER A 30 5.52 9.81 -21.44
N ALA A 31 6.74 10.27 -21.17
CA ALA A 31 7.96 9.45 -21.24
C ALA A 31 7.92 8.23 -20.28
N TYR A 32 7.01 8.23 -19.31
CA TYR A 32 6.84 7.19 -18.31
C TYR A 32 5.67 6.23 -18.61
N ALA A 33 5.05 6.31 -19.80
CA ALA A 33 3.85 5.53 -20.12
C ALA A 33 4.01 4.02 -19.91
N SER A 34 5.17 3.45 -20.21
CA SER A 34 5.43 2.02 -20.00
C SER A 34 5.49 1.62 -18.53
N GLN A 35 6.13 2.44 -17.71
CA GLN A 35 6.21 2.23 -16.25
C GLN A 35 4.83 2.39 -15.61
N ILE A 36 4.08 3.40 -16.02
CA ILE A 36 2.72 3.66 -15.55
C ILE A 36 1.81 2.48 -15.87
N LYS A 37 1.87 1.94 -17.09
CA LYS A 37 1.10 0.74 -17.46
C LYS A 37 1.46 -0.48 -16.61
N ALA A 38 2.74 -0.68 -16.28
CA ALA A 38 3.16 -1.78 -15.41
C ALA A 38 2.58 -1.63 -13.99
N VAL A 39 2.61 -0.41 -13.44
CA VAL A 39 2.04 -0.11 -12.12
C VAL A 39 0.52 -0.29 -12.13
N ALA A 40 -0.19 0.27 -13.10
CA ALA A 40 -1.65 0.14 -13.23
C ALA A 40 -2.09 -1.33 -13.35
N ASN A 41 -1.39 -2.13 -14.16
CA ASN A 41 -1.64 -3.57 -14.26
C ASN A 41 -1.41 -4.30 -12.92
N SER A 42 -0.37 -3.93 -12.18
CA SER A 42 -0.13 -4.48 -10.85
C SER A 42 -1.25 -4.13 -9.86
N MET A 43 -1.79 -2.90 -9.94
CA MET A 43 -2.89 -2.44 -9.09
C MET A 43 -4.21 -3.17 -9.39
N ARG A 44 -4.46 -3.52 -10.68
CA ARG A 44 -5.66 -4.26 -11.11
C ARG A 44 -5.51 -5.78 -10.95
N SER A 45 -4.31 -6.28 -10.68
CA SER A 45 -4.04 -7.72 -10.64
C SER A 45 -4.90 -8.42 -9.59
N GLU A 46 -5.60 -9.47 -10.03
CA GLU A 46 -6.42 -10.30 -9.14
C GLU A 46 -5.60 -10.98 -8.04
N SER A 47 -4.37 -11.36 -8.34
CA SER A 47 -3.43 -11.91 -7.35
C SER A 47 -3.07 -10.89 -6.27
N THR A 48 -2.92 -9.62 -6.63
CA THR A 48 -2.70 -8.52 -5.70
C THR A 48 -3.94 -8.29 -4.84
N ASN A 49 -5.12 -8.23 -5.47
CA ASN A 49 -6.38 -7.99 -4.78
C ASN A 49 -6.74 -9.11 -3.80
N LYS A 50 -6.52 -10.37 -4.16
CA LYS A 50 -6.75 -11.53 -3.26
C LYS A 50 -5.86 -11.53 -2.01
N ARG A 51 -4.67 -10.94 -2.08
CA ARG A 51 -3.74 -10.84 -0.94
C ARG A 51 -4.06 -9.68 0.00
N GLN A 52 -4.80 -8.70 -0.46
CA GLN A 52 -5.18 -7.54 0.37
C GLN A 52 -6.09 -7.94 1.52
N SER A 53 -5.91 -7.28 2.65
CA SER A 53 -6.75 -7.47 3.83
C SER A 53 -8.15 -6.86 3.62
N PRO A 54 -9.19 -7.44 4.23
CA PRO A 54 -10.52 -6.84 4.17
C PRO A 54 -10.57 -5.53 4.96
N PRO A 55 -11.49 -4.60 4.62
CA PRO A 55 -11.65 -3.32 5.34
C PRO A 55 -11.93 -3.48 6.84
N SER A 56 -12.54 -4.61 7.25
CA SER A 56 -12.81 -4.92 8.66
C SER A 56 -11.56 -4.87 9.55
N VAL A 57 -10.37 -5.15 9.00
CA VAL A 57 -9.10 -5.04 9.75
C VAL A 57 -8.87 -3.62 10.29
N ILE A 58 -9.32 -2.61 9.56
CA ILE A 58 -9.24 -1.21 10.01
C ILE A 58 -10.28 -0.96 11.10
N ALA A 59 -11.52 -1.41 10.93
CA ALA A 59 -12.58 -1.27 11.93
C ALA A 59 -12.19 -1.93 13.26
N ASP A 60 -11.71 -3.18 13.21
CA ASP A 60 -11.23 -3.91 14.39
C ASP A 60 -10.07 -3.17 15.08
N THR A 61 -9.21 -2.54 14.29
CA THR A 61 -8.10 -1.74 14.83
C THR A 61 -8.60 -0.49 15.54
N VAL A 62 -9.58 0.21 14.96
CA VAL A 62 -10.22 1.38 15.57
C VAL A 62 -10.91 0.98 16.88
N GLU A 63 -11.70 -0.10 16.88
CA GLU A 63 -12.34 -0.62 18.09
C GLU A 63 -11.32 -0.91 19.19
N LYS A 64 -10.24 -1.59 18.85
CA LYS A 64 -9.14 -1.85 19.79
C LYS A 64 -8.51 -0.58 20.36
N ILE A 65 -8.37 0.46 19.55
CA ILE A 65 -7.78 1.74 19.97
C ILE A 65 -8.71 2.45 20.95
N VAL A 66 -10.00 2.56 20.62
CA VAL A 66 -10.95 3.34 21.44
C VAL A 66 -11.31 2.65 22.74
N THR A 67 -11.18 1.33 22.81
CA THR A 67 -11.41 0.54 24.04
C THR A 67 -10.16 0.38 24.91
N ALA A 68 -8.98 0.72 24.39
CA ALA A 68 -7.74 0.59 25.13
C ALA A 68 -7.59 1.71 26.18
N ARG A 69 -7.25 1.35 27.41
CA ARG A 69 -6.96 2.32 28.48
C ARG A 69 -5.75 3.19 28.13
N LYS A 70 -4.76 2.65 27.41
CA LYS A 70 -3.54 3.35 26.96
C LYS A 70 -3.19 2.86 25.54
N PRO A 71 -3.75 3.46 24.50
CA PRO A 71 -3.44 3.06 23.14
C PRO A 71 -1.98 3.37 22.78
N ARG A 72 -1.44 2.61 21.82
CA ARG A 72 -0.16 2.95 21.19
C ARG A 72 -0.34 4.17 20.28
N THR A 73 0.73 4.89 20.05
CA THR A 73 0.70 6.03 19.12
C THR A 73 0.60 5.62 17.63
N ARG A 74 0.98 4.38 17.29
CA ARG A 74 0.95 3.87 15.90
C ARG A 74 0.51 2.42 15.84
N TYR A 75 -0.32 2.13 14.83
CA TYR A 75 -0.77 0.79 14.46
C TYR A 75 -0.53 0.54 12.97
N VAL A 76 0.38 -0.35 12.66
CA VAL A 76 0.67 -0.80 11.30
C VAL A 76 -0.17 -2.04 11.04
N VAL A 77 -1.13 -1.97 10.10
CA VAL A 77 -2.14 -3.02 9.88
C VAL A 77 -2.38 -3.29 8.39
N GLY A 78 -2.91 -4.46 8.08
CA GLY A 78 -3.21 -4.87 6.71
C GLY A 78 -2.05 -5.57 6.01
N PHE A 79 -2.34 -6.03 4.78
CA PHE A 79 -1.40 -6.82 3.99
C PHE A 79 -0.11 -6.05 3.70
N ALA A 80 1.02 -6.72 3.87
CA ALA A 80 2.38 -6.24 3.62
C ALA A 80 2.80 -4.98 4.41
N ALA A 81 1.94 -4.37 5.25
CA ALA A 81 2.27 -3.16 6.00
C ALA A 81 3.51 -3.34 6.89
N LYS A 82 3.49 -4.32 7.78
CA LYS A 82 4.60 -4.58 8.72
C LYS A 82 5.92 -4.94 8.00
N PRO A 83 5.95 -5.91 7.07
CA PRO A 83 7.19 -6.25 6.37
C PRO A 83 7.74 -5.08 5.54
N LEU A 84 6.89 -4.27 4.89
CA LEU A 84 7.36 -3.11 4.14
C LEU A 84 7.97 -2.03 5.02
N VAL A 85 7.35 -1.70 6.15
CA VAL A 85 7.92 -0.76 7.13
C VAL A 85 9.24 -1.26 7.69
N THR A 86 9.34 -2.56 8.00
CA THR A 86 10.57 -3.16 8.51
C THR A 86 11.66 -3.14 7.43
N LEU A 87 11.32 -3.54 6.20
CA LEU A 87 12.25 -3.54 5.08
C LEU A 87 12.79 -2.13 4.80
N ARG A 88 11.90 -1.12 4.84
CA ARG A 88 12.28 0.29 4.66
C ARG A 88 13.25 0.79 5.73
N ARG A 89 13.14 0.27 6.95
CA ARG A 89 14.06 0.61 8.06
C ARG A 89 15.43 -0.06 7.95
N LEU A 90 15.48 -1.25 7.34
CA LEU A 90 16.69 -2.07 7.26
C LEU A 90 17.49 -1.80 5.98
N LEU A 91 16.83 -1.44 4.89
CA LEU A 91 17.47 -1.24 3.60
C LEU A 91 17.80 0.25 3.36
N PRO A 92 18.98 0.54 2.78
CA PRO A 92 19.26 1.85 2.23
C PRO A 92 18.34 2.15 1.04
N ASP A 93 18.10 3.44 0.76
CA ASP A 93 17.13 3.93 -0.22
C ASP A 93 17.22 3.20 -1.57
N ARG A 94 18.41 3.13 -2.16
CA ARG A 94 18.61 2.49 -3.47
C ARG A 94 18.29 1.00 -3.49
N ALA A 95 18.50 0.29 -2.38
CA ALA A 95 18.17 -1.13 -2.28
C ALA A 95 16.66 -1.31 -2.14
N PHE A 96 16.01 -0.48 -1.31
CA PHE A 96 14.56 -0.48 -1.17
C PHE A 96 13.87 -0.15 -2.50
N ASP A 97 14.33 0.88 -3.24
CA ASP A 97 13.79 1.23 -4.56
C ASP A 97 13.87 0.08 -5.57
N ARG A 98 14.97 -0.68 -5.57
CA ARG A 98 15.12 -1.85 -6.44
C ARG A 98 14.09 -2.93 -6.11
N VAL A 99 13.88 -3.20 -4.83
CA VAL A 99 12.89 -4.19 -4.37
C VAL A 99 11.48 -3.76 -4.78
N ILE A 100 11.11 -2.51 -4.56
CA ILE A 100 9.78 -2.00 -4.91
C ILE A 100 9.59 -1.98 -6.44
N SER A 101 10.58 -1.52 -7.20
CA SER A 101 10.51 -1.51 -8.67
C SER A 101 10.32 -2.91 -9.23
N ALA A 102 11.05 -3.90 -8.69
CA ALA A 102 10.90 -5.30 -9.09
C ALA A 102 9.51 -5.85 -8.73
N ALA A 103 8.99 -5.53 -7.56
CA ALA A 103 7.67 -5.98 -7.11
C ALA A 103 6.53 -5.40 -7.95
N LEU A 104 6.69 -4.17 -8.46
CA LEU A 104 5.73 -3.49 -9.33
C LEU A 104 5.93 -3.81 -10.83
N GLY A 105 6.94 -4.60 -11.18
CA GLY A 105 7.25 -4.92 -12.59
C GLY A 105 7.81 -3.73 -13.38
N VAL A 106 8.28 -2.70 -12.71
CA VAL A 106 8.90 -1.52 -13.34
C VAL A 106 10.33 -1.86 -13.74
N ARG A 107 10.61 -1.89 -15.04
CA ARG A 107 11.97 -2.01 -15.56
C ARG A 107 12.56 -0.61 -15.76
N ARG A 108 13.78 -0.43 -15.27
CA ARG A 108 14.61 0.73 -15.61
C ARG A 108 15.22 0.57 -16.99
#